data_6328ced3b32b227d6764c9e356795040
#
_entry.id   6328ced3b32b227d6764c9e356795040
#
_cell.length_a   1.000
_cell.length_b   1.000
_cell.length_c   1.000
_cell.angle_alpha   90.00
_cell.angle_beta   90.00
_cell.angle_gamma   90.00
#
_symmetry.space_group_name_H-M   'P 1'
#
loop_
_entity.id
_entity.type
_entity.pdbx_description
1 polymer ?
#
loop_
_entity_poly.entity_id
_entity_poly.type
_entity_poly.pdbx_seq_one_letter_code
_entity_poly.pdbx_strand_id
1 'polypeptide(L)'
;PADKHHLIIDVETAPIVRRIFMEVISGKSCTQIAKELNTEGIPTPAQHKSVSRKASSKKPQWTHRGILTMIESVKYTGTMVNHIRESRFIRDKNQRRVPKEEWYIRENAHEAIVTKDEYEQAQEAIQRRRKFVRSSHDQSDRVYFCAHCGGKLEKANGTVFACPSHRYHDGSPCENVRWRKSALEEIVFEALKRQIEIVSVESVAVRKTAKSKGESLERQLVLLKAQYDACDREKF
;
A
#
# COMPACT_ATOMS: atom_id res chain seq x y z
N PRO A 1 -2.01 1.07 32.89
CA PRO A 1 -3.07 1.99 33.30
C PRO A 1 -4.18 1.23 34.01
N ALA A 2 -4.61 1.76 35.16
CA ALA A 2 -5.62 1.11 36.01
C ALA A 2 -7.00 1.08 35.36
N ASP A 3 -7.28 1.98 34.44
CA ASP A 3 -8.55 2.04 33.69
C ASP A 3 -8.33 1.77 32.20
N LYS A 4 -8.90 0.66 31.71
CA LYS A 4 -8.83 0.26 30.29
C LYS A 4 -9.93 0.87 29.43
N HIS A 5 -10.87 1.59 30.02
CA HIS A 5 -12.07 2.09 29.36
C HIS A 5 -11.99 3.59 29.03
N HIS A 6 -10.98 4.31 29.54
CA HIS A 6 -10.78 5.74 29.24
C HIS A 6 -9.54 5.95 28.39
N LEU A 7 -9.65 6.84 27.41
CA LEU A 7 -8.51 7.33 26.63
C LEU A 7 -7.81 8.42 27.44
N ILE A 8 -6.51 8.30 27.57
CA ILE A 8 -5.64 9.26 28.26
C ILE A 8 -4.78 9.93 27.21
N ILE A 9 -4.55 11.23 27.34
CA ILE A 9 -3.65 11.99 26.49
C ILE A 9 -2.21 11.50 26.71
N ASP A 10 -1.55 11.16 25.62
CA ASP A 10 -0.11 10.90 25.61
C ASP A 10 0.64 12.25 25.55
N VAL A 11 1.30 12.58 26.63
CA VAL A 11 2.01 13.88 26.83
C VAL A 11 3.11 14.09 25.79
N GLU A 12 3.73 13.01 25.31
CA GLU A 12 4.80 13.10 24.30
C GLU A 12 4.27 13.40 22.90
N THR A 13 3.15 12.83 22.53
CA THR A 13 2.62 12.92 21.15
C THR A 13 1.55 14.00 20.98
N ALA A 14 0.86 14.40 22.04
CA ALA A 14 -0.18 15.42 21.97
C ALA A 14 0.29 16.79 21.42
N PRO A 15 1.48 17.30 21.79
CA PRO A 15 2.00 18.53 21.21
C PRO A 15 2.20 18.47 19.69
N ILE A 16 2.60 17.29 19.17
CA ILE A 16 2.78 17.06 17.74
C ILE A 16 1.44 17.16 17.01
N VAL A 17 0.39 16.51 17.57
CA VAL A 17 -0.96 16.58 17.03
C VAL A 17 -1.46 18.01 16.99
N ARG A 18 -1.34 18.75 18.11
CA ARG A 18 -1.74 20.16 18.21
C ARG A 18 -1.01 21.03 17.19
N ARG A 19 0.32 20.86 17.06
CA ARG A 19 1.12 21.54 16.05
C ARG A 19 0.59 21.30 14.63
N ILE A 20 0.27 20.07 14.26
CA ILE A 20 -0.26 19.72 12.94
C ILE A 20 -1.57 20.48 12.67
N PHE A 21 -2.50 20.54 13.63
CA PHE A 21 -3.74 21.29 13.47
C PHE A 21 -3.48 22.79 13.29
N MET A 22 -2.64 23.41 14.11
CA MET A 22 -2.30 24.84 14.03
C MET A 22 -1.62 25.19 12.70
N GLU A 23 -0.72 24.36 12.20
CA GLU A 23 -0.06 24.56 10.91
C GLU A 23 -1.04 24.45 9.73
N VAL A 24 -2.03 23.56 9.79
CA VAL A 24 -3.09 23.50 8.77
C VAL A 24 -3.98 24.74 8.82
N ILE A 25 -4.36 25.19 9.98
CA ILE A 25 -5.14 26.44 10.18
C ILE A 25 -4.37 27.66 9.64
N SER A 26 -3.06 27.74 9.90
CA SER A 26 -2.21 28.83 9.41
C SER A 26 -2.01 28.80 7.88
N GLY A 27 -2.50 27.75 7.21
CA GLY A 27 -2.48 27.66 5.76
C GLY A 27 -1.34 26.84 5.18
N LYS A 28 -0.54 26.10 5.94
CA LYS A 28 0.45 25.15 5.39
C LYS A 28 -0.24 23.96 4.71
N SER A 29 0.39 23.40 3.68
CA SER A 29 -0.12 22.21 3.03
C SER A 29 0.22 20.95 3.83
N CYS A 30 -0.68 19.93 3.80
CA CYS A 30 -0.39 18.64 4.45
C CYS A 30 0.91 17.98 3.94
N THR A 31 1.29 18.24 2.68
CA THR A 31 2.55 17.74 2.11
C THR A 31 3.76 18.44 2.74
N GLN A 32 3.68 19.74 2.92
CA GLN A 32 4.74 20.53 3.53
C GLN A 32 4.92 20.17 5.01
N ILE A 33 3.82 20.06 5.76
CA ILE A 33 3.84 19.60 7.15
C ILE A 33 4.48 18.21 7.26
N ALA A 34 4.07 17.27 6.40
CA ALA A 34 4.66 15.93 6.39
C ALA A 34 6.16 15.95 6.09
N LYS A 35 6.63 16.85 5.21
CA LYS A 35 8.04 17.03 4.89
C LYS A 35 8.82 17.56 6.08
N GLU A 36 8.33 18.60 6.75
CA GLU A 36 8.94 19.20 7.94
C GLU A 36 9.06 18.15 9.06
N LEU A 37 7.98 17.41 9.38
CA LEU A 37 8.01 16.36 10.40
C LEU A 37 9.00 15.24 10.09
N ASN A 38 9.14 14.85 8.81
CA ASN A 38 10.13 13.85 8.39
C ASN A 38 11.57 14.39 8.51
N THR A 39 11.80 15.65 8.16
CA THR A 39 13.11 16.30 8.26
C THR A 39 13.54 16.45 9.72
N GLU A 40 12.61 16.77 10.60
CA GLU A 40 12.83 16.83 12.05
C GLU A 40 12.98 15.44 12.69
N GLY A 41 12.72 14.35 11.95
CA GLY A 41 12.82 12.99 12.47
C GLY A 41 11.71 12.60 13.45
N ILE A 42 10.59 13.34 13.47
CA ILE A 42 9.47 13.07 14.37
C ILE A 42 8.81 11.72 14.00
N PRO A 43 8.69 10.78 14.96
CA PRO A 43 8.14 9.47 14.68
C PRO A 43 6.66 9.53 14.29
N THR A 44 6.27 8.70 13.34
CA THR A 44 4.85 8.54 12.97
C THR A 44 4.09 7.76 14.05
N PRO A 45 2.75 7.87 14.13
CA PRO A 45 1.95 7.06 15.05
C PRO A 45 2.17 5.55 14.90
N ALA A 46 2.52 5.10 13.69
CA ALA A 46 2.84 3.70 13.44
C ALA A 46 4.18 3.29 14.04
N GLN A 47 5.19 4.16 14.01
CA GLN A 47 6.49 3.93 14.65
C GLN A 47 6.37 3.95 16.18
N HIS A 48 5.62 4.90 16.72
CA HIS A 48 5.38 5.00 18.17
C HIS A 48 4.69 3.75 18.73
N LYS A 49 3.79 3.13 17.96
CA LYS A 49 3.11 1.87 18.35
C LYS A 49 3.93 0.62 18.07
N SER A 50 4.99 0.68 17.26
CA SER A 50 5.66 -0.49 16.70
C SER A 50 6.73 -1.12 17.59
N VAL A 51 6.74 -0.88 18.89
CA VAL A 51 7.55 -1.67 19.83
C VAL A 51 7.26 -3.19 19.72
N SER A 52 6.21 -3.61 18.97
CA SER A 52 5.73 -5.00 18.94
C SER A 52 5.39 -5.58 17.55
N ARG A 53 5.68 -4.94 16.42
CA ARG A 53 5.34 -5.50 15.09
C ARG A 53 6.59 -5.78 14.26
N LYS A 54 6.63 -6.96 13.60
CA LYS A 54 7.65 -7.34 12.60
C LYS A 54 7.93 -6.17 11.66
N ALA A 55 9.19 -5.74 11.62
CA ALA A 55 9.65 -4.63 10.82
C ALA A 55 9.24 -4.82 9.35
N SER A 56 8.39 -3.94 8.86
CA SER A 56 8.18 -3.77 7.43
C SER A 56 9.49 -3.28 6.83
N SER A 57 9.86 -3.77 5.64
CA SER A 57 11.06 -3.36 4.92
C SER A 57 11.12 -1.84 4.60
N LYS A 58 10.03 -1.12 4.79
CA LYS A 58 9.92 0.32 4.61
C LYS A 58 9.80 1.02 5.96
N LYS A 59 10.69 1.98 6.22
CA LYS A 59 10.54 2.88 7.38
C LYS A 59 9.24 3.68 7.20
N PRO A 60 8.31 3.64 8.18
CA PRO A 60 7.11 4.47 8.13
C PRO A 60 7.53 5.95 8.11
N GLN A 61 6.87 6.76 7.29
CA GLN A 61 7.13 8.19 7.15
C GLN A 61 5.82 8.97 7.16
N TRP A 62 5.86 10.23 7.55
CA TRP A 62 4.75 11.13 7.42
C TRP A 62 4.41 11.35 5.95
N THR A 63 3.13 11.32 5.62
CA THR A 63 2.63 11.53 4.26
C THR A 63 1.44 12.48 4.30
N HIS A 64 1.15 13.14 3.18
CA HIS A 64 -0.06 13.94 3.01
C HIS A 64 -1.32 13.21 3.51
N ARG A 65 -1.46 11.92 3.15
CA ARG A 65 -2.64 11.12 3.55
C ARG A 65 -2.67 10.87 5.05
N GLY A 66 -1.52 10.66 5.68
CA GLY A 66 -1.42 10.49 7.14
C GLY A 66 -1.89 11.75 7.87
N ILE A 67 -1.36 12.92 7.49
CA ILE A 67 -1.78 14.21 8.05
C ILE A 67 -3.28 14.44 7.83
N LEU A 68 -3.76 14.25 6.62
CA LEU A 68 -5.17 14.43 6.29
C LEU A 68 -6.08 13.54 7.13
N THR A 69 -5.72 12.28 7.34
CA THR A 69 -6.49 11.34 8.17
C THR A 69 -6.54 11.76 9.63
N MET A 70 -5.46 12.37 10.14
CA MET A 70 -5.45 12.94 11.49
C MET A 70 -6.39 14.13 11.60
N ILE A 71 -6.31 15.08 10.68
CA ILE A 71 -7.17 16.26 10.68
C ILE A 71 -8.65 15.90 10.53
N GLU A 72 -8.99 14.88 9.73
CA GLU A 72 -10.37 14.38 9.56
C GLU A 72 -10.91 13.64 10.79
N SER A 73 -10.08 13.34 11.77
CA SER A 73 -10.49 12.55 12.94
C SER A 73 -11.03 13.44 14.05
N VAL A 74 -12.33 13.37 14.28
CA VAL A 74 -13.02 14.08 15.37
C VAL A 74 -12.58 13.64 16.77
N LYS A 75 -11.87 12.52 16.90
CA LYS A 75 -11.41 11.99 18.20
C LYS A 75 -10.51 12.98 18.96
N TYR A 76 -9.79 13.83 18.25
CA TYR A 76 -8.91 14.82 18.90
C TYR A 76 -9.65 15.93 19.61
N THR A 77 -10.98 16.09 19.39
CA THR A 77 -11.85 17.02 20.12
C THR A 77 -12.50 16.42 21.37
N GLY A 78 -12.05 15.24 21.81
CA GLY A 78 -12.67 14.55 22.95
C GLY A 78 -13.96 13.78 22.60
N THR A 79 -14.35 13.74 21.33
CA THR A 79 -15.53 13.05 20.85
C THR A 79 -15.23 11.63 20.40
N MET A 80 -15.93 10.65 20.95
CA MET A 80 -15.85 9.26 20.52
C MET A 80 -16.95 8.97 19.50
N VAL A 81 -16.55 8.37 18.37
CA VAL A 81 -17.47 7.93 17.31
C VAL A 81 -17.26 6.45 17.05
N ASN A 82 -18.34 5.69 17.18
CA ASN A 82 -18.37 4.24 16.93
C ASN A 82 -19.42 3.91 15.86
N HIS A 83 -19.48 2.65 15.43
CA HIS A 83 -20.40 2.16 14.40
C HIS A 83 -20.27 2.85 13.03
N ILE A 84 -19.02 3.24 12.68
CA ILE A 84 -18.72 3.86 11.37
C ILE A 84 -18.75 2.81 10.24
N ARG A 85 -18.45 1.56 10.57
CA ARG A 85 -18.42 0.43 9.65
C ARG A 85 -19.02 -0.81 10.29
N GLU A 86 -19.70 -1.61 9.49
CA GLU A 86 -20.22 -2.90 9.91
C GLU A 86 -19.83 -4.01 8.93
N SER A 87 -19.73 -5.22 9.44
CA SER A 87 -19.53 -6.44 8.66
C SER A 87 -20.84 -7.22 8.62
N ARG A 88 -21.22 -7.78 7.47
CA ARG A 88 -22.46 -8.57 7.32
C ARG A 88 -22.43 -9.87 8.13
N PHE A 89 -21.23 -10.45 8.29
CA PHE A 89 -21.00 -11.66 9.07
C PHE A 89 -19.59 -11.69 9.64
N ILE A 90 -19.35 -12.57 10.60
CA ILE A 90 -18.05 -12.75 11.24
C ILE A 90 -17.03 -13.18 10.18
N ARG A 91 -15.87 -12.46 10.12
CA ARG A 91 -14.79 -12.62 9.13
C ARG A 91 -15.09 -12.06 7.74
N ASP A 92 -16.16 -11.30 7.53
CA ASP A 92 -16.33 -10.56 6.28
C ASP A 92 -15.21 -9.52 6.14
N LYS A 93 -14.47 -9.63 5.05
CA LYS A 93 -13.41 -8.66 4.70
C LYS A 93 -13.97 -7.36 4.10
N ASN A 94 -15.21 -7.39 3.63
CA ASN A 94 -15.87 -6.29 2.96
C ASN A 94 -16.78 -5.53 3.95
N GLN A 95 -16.18 -4.64 4.73
CA GLN A 95 -16.94 -3.78 5.61
C GLN A 95 -17.65 -2.68 4.81
N ARG A 96 -18.94 -2.49 5.02
CA ARG A 96 -19.68 -1.37 4.47
C ARG A 96 -19.62 -0.17 5.42
N ARG A 97 -19.67 1.04 4.87
CA ARG A 97 -19.84 2.27 5.66
C ARG A 97 -21.30 2.39 6.10
N VAL A 98 -21.47 2.67 7.36
CA VAL A 98 -22.79 2.95 7.97
C VAL A 98 -23.10 4.44 7.75
N PRO A 99 -24.37 4.82 7.45
CA PRO A 99 -24.80 6.21 7.39
C PRO A 99 -24.48 6.98 8.68
N LYS A 100 -24.22 8.29 8.57
CA LYS A 100 -23.81 9.10 9.73
C LYS A 100 -24.87 9.18 10.82
N GLU A 101 -26.14 9.05 10.44
CA GLU A 101 -27.32 9.08 11.31
C GLU A 101 -27.37 7.88 12.27
N GLU A 102 -26.69 6.78 11.90
CA GLU A 102 -26.64 5.56 12.69
C GLU A 102 -25.35 5.46 13.52
N TRP A 103 -24.47 6.48 13.48
CA TRP A 103 -23.24 6.47 14.26
C TRP A 103 -23.52 6.72 15.74
N TYR A 104 -22.83 5.99 16.61
CA TYR A 104 -22.84 6.24 18.04
C TYR A 104 -21.82 7.32 18.38
N ILE A 105 -22.32 8.54 18.65
CA ILE A 105 -21.46 9.69 18.95
C ILE A 105 -21.59 10.00 20.43
N ARG A 106 -20.49 10.05 21.16
CA ARG A 106 -20.40 10.46 22.55
C ARG A 106 -19.42 11.63 22.64
N GLU A 107 -19.96 12.80 22.94
CA GLU A 107 -19.15 13.98 23.20
C GLU A 107 -18.50 13.92 24.59
N ASN A 108 -17.38 14.62 24.78
CA ASN A 108 -16.64 14.69 26.03
C ASN A 108 -16.34 13.31 26.65
N ALA A 109 -16.04 12.32 25.79
CA ALA A 109 -15.72 10.96 26.21
C ALA A 109 -14.29 10.84 26.78
N HIS A 110 -13.42 11.78 26.46
CA HIS A 110 -12.05 11.89 26.93
C HIS A 110 -11.56 13.34 26.80
N GLU A 111 -10.41 13.64 27.37
CA GLU A 111 -9.80 14.96 27.29
C GLU A 111 -9.45 15.31 25.84
N ALA A 112 -9.73 16.55 25.42
CA ALA A 112 -9.52 17.04 24.07
C ALA A 112 -8.07 17.56 23.90
N ILE A 113 -7.42 17.23 22.77
CA ILE A 113 -6.13 17.79 22.39
C ILE A 113 -6.32 19.15 21.68
N VAL A 114 -7.38 19.26 20.88
CA VAL A 114 -7.77 20.45 20.13
C VAL A 114 -9.22 20.80 20.42
N THR A 115 -9.56 22.09 20.41
CA THR A 115 -10.93 22.57 20.60
C THR A 115 -11.80 22.25 19.38
N LYS A 116 -13.12 22.28 19.55
CA LYS A 116 -14.06 22.10 18.42
C LYS A 116 -13.86 23.18 17.36
N ASP A 117 -13.62 24.42 17.77
CA ASP A 117 -13.40 25.56 16.87
C ASP A 117 -12.11 25.39 16.05
N GLU A 118 -11.00 24.96 16.68
CA GLU A 118 -9.75 24.65 15.99
C GLU A 118 -9.95 23.50 14.98
N TYR A 119 -10.71 22.49 15.34
CA TYR A 119 -11.03 21.40 14.44
C TYR A 119 -11.84 21.88 13.22
N GLU A 120 -12.87 22.69 13.41
CA GLU A 120 -13.70 23.22 12.32
C GLU A 120 -12.87 24.11 11.39
N GLN A 121 -12.05 25.01 11.94
CA GLN A 121 -11.15 25.85 11.16
C GLN A 121 -10.18 25.01 10.31
N ALA A 122 -9.63 23.93 10.87
CA ALA A 122 -8.78 23.00 10.11
C ALA A 122 -9.54 22.29 8.97
N GLN A 123 -10.79 21.86 9.22
CA GLN A 123 -11.66 21.27 8.19
C GLN A 123 -11.93 22.26 7.06
N GLU A 124 -12.27 23.50 7.38
CA GLU A 124 -12.50 24.54 6.38
C GLU A 124 -11.23 24.82 5.54
N ALA A 125 -10.06 24.91 6.17
CA ALA A 125 -8.81 25.14 5.49
C ALA A 125 -8.53 24.02 4.45
N ILE A 126 -8.82 22.76 4.79
CA ILE A 126 -8.68 21.63 3.88
C ILE A 126 -9.72 21.69 2.76
N GLN A 127 -10.98 22.00 3.06
CA GLN A 127 -12.04 22.04 2.05
C GLN A 127 -11.82 23.16 1.03
N ARG A 128 -11.35 24.34 1.44
CA ARG A 128 -10.98 25.42 0.53
C ARG A 128 -9.96 24.96 -0.51
N ARG A 129 -8.99 24.12 -0.11
CA ARG A 129 -7.97 23.57 -1.03
C ARG A 129 -8.51 22.48 -1.93
N ARG A 130 -9.42 21.61 -1.47
CA ARG A 130 -10.02 20.53 -2.29
C ARG A 130 -10.80 21.05 -3.49
N LYS A 131 -11.37 22.25 -3.41
CA LYS A 131 -12.09 22.85 -4.55
C LYS A 131 -11.21 23.09 -5.79
N PHE A 132 -9.89 23.16 -5.61
CA PHE A 132 -8.92 23.39 -6.70
C PHE A 132 -8.33 22.13 -7.34
N VAL A 133 -8.56 20.94 -6.77
CA VAL A 133 -7.94 19.70 -7.27
C VAL A 133 -9.03 18.74 -7.77
N ARG A 134 -9.43 18.91 -9.03
CA ARG A 134 -10.13 17.85 -9.79
C ARG A 134 -9.10 17.15 -10.67
N SER A 135 -8.61 15.98 -10.26
CA SER A 135 -7.94 15.05 -11.17
C SER A 135 -8.69 13.73 -11.16
N SER A 136 -9.16 13.32 -12.32
CA SER A 136 -9.64 11.96 -12.57
C SER A 136 -8.43 11.00 -12.39
N HIS A 137 -8.38 10.24 -11.32
CA HIS A 137 -7.44 9.15 -11.19
C HIS A 137 -7.94 7.96 -12.01
N ASP A 138 -7.33 7.75 -13.16
CA ASP A 138 -7.45 6.49 -13.88
C ASP A 138 -6.72 5.41 -13.08
N GLN A 139 -7.44 4.35 -12.68
CA GLN A 139 -6.88 3.26 -11.87
C GLN A 139 -5.90 2.37 -12.66
N SER A 140 -5.89 2.47 -14.00
CA SER A 140 -5.03 1.67 -14.88
C SER A 140 -3.54 1.98 -14.76
N ASP A 141 -3.19 3.15 -14.20
CA ASP A 141 -1.81 3.65 -14.15
C ASP A 141 -0.99 3.20 -12.92
N ARG A 142 -1.46 2.21 -12.15
CA ARG A 142 -0.82 1.81 -10.86
C ARG A 142 0.09 0.59 -10.94
N VAL A 143 0.74 0.38 -12.05
CA VAL A 143 1.52 -0.85 -12.33
C VAL A 143 3.02 -0.68 -12.05
N TYR A 144 3.53 0.56 -11.99
CA TYR A 144 4.96 0.83 -11.91
C TYR A 144 5.42 1.16 -10.49
N PHE A 145 6.61 0.66 -10.13
CA PHE A 145 7.21 0.86 -8.81
C PHE A 145 8.61 1.47 -8.95
N CYS A 146 8.99 2.33 -8.01
CA CYS A 146 10.31 2.91 -7.95
C CYS A 146 11.34 1.88 -7.46
N ALA A 147 12.43 1.67 -8.21
CA ALA A 147 13.49 0.76 -7.84
C ALA A 147 14.23 1.17 -6.55
N HIS A 148 14.33 2.47 -6.25
CA HIS A 148 15.02 2.95 -5.06
C HIS A 148 14.22 2.75 -3.76
N CYS A 149 12.96 3.19 -3.74
CA CYS A 149 12.15 3.14 -2.53
C CYS A 149 11.03 2.10 -2.55
N GLY A 150 10.82 1.39 -3.68
CA GLY A 150 9.74 0.44 -3.89
C GLY A 150 8.33 1.06 -3.78
N GLY A 151 8.22 2.40 -3.75
CA GLY A 151 6.93 3.09 -3.82
C GLY A 151 6.34 3.04 -5.21
N LYS A 152 5.01 3.12 -5.32
CA LYS A 152 4.34 3.22 -6.62
C LYS A 152 4.69 4.55 -7.28
N LEU A 153 4.93 4.53 -8.60
CA LEU A 153 5.06 5.74 -9.39
C LEU A 153 3.67 6.36 -9.59
N GLU A 154 3.61 7.68 -9.49
CA GLU A 154 2.40 8.46 -9.73
C GLU A 154 2.53 9.24 -11.03
N LYS A 155 1.40 9.43 -11.72
CA LYS A 155 1.31 10.27 -12.91
C LYS A 155 1.50 11.73 -12.51
N ALA A 156 2.64 12.32 -12.86
CA ALA A 156 2.97 13.70 -12.55
C ALA A 156 2.30 14.69 -13.50
N ASN A 157 2.39 14.41 -14.81
CA ASN A 157 1.74 15.17 -15.88
C ASN A 157 1.31 14.19 -16.98
N GLY A 158 0.06 14.16 -17.36
CA GLY A 158 -0.50 13.39 -18.48
C GLY A 158 0.25 12.12 -18.92
N THR A 159 1.50 12.24 -19.32
CA THR A 159 2.33 11.18 -19.91
C THR A 159 3.59 10.84 -19.09
N VAL A 160 3.83 11.50 -17.94
CA VAL A 160 5.05 11.31 -17.13
C VAL A 160 4.70 10.68 -15.79
N PHE A 161 5.39 9.60 -15.46
CA PHE A 161 5.36 8.95 -14.14
C PHE A 161 6.55 9.42 -13.30
N ALA A 162 6.31 9.72 -12.03
CA ALA A 162 7.35 10.14 -11.09
C ALA A 162 7.19 9.42 -9.74
N CYS A 163 8.30 9.29 -9.01
CA CYS A 163 8.25 8.79 -7.65
C CYS A 163 7.76 9.91 -6.70
N PRO A 164 6.70 9.69 -5.91
CA PRO A 164 6.19 10.70 -5.00
C PRO A 164 7.06 10.90 -3.74
N SER A 165 8.00 10.00 -3.44
CA SER A 165 8.80 10.03 -2.21
C SER A 165 9.65 11.30 -2.08
N HIS A 166 10.09 11.90 -3.19
CA HIS A 166 10.84 13.17 -3.17
C HIS A 166 10.04 14.35 -2.57
N ARG A 167 8.70 14.26 -2.56
CA ARG A 167 7.85 15.31 -1.99
C ARG A 167 7.94 15.39 -0.46
N TYR A 168 8.46 14.34 0.18
CA TYR A 168 8.48 14.19 1.64
C TYR A 168 9.88 14.19 2.23
N HIS A 169 10.94 14.16 1.39
CA HIS A 169 12.33 14.16 1.81
C HIS A 169 13.17 14.98 0.83
N ASP A 170 13.93 15.95 1.33
CA ASP A 170 14.94 16.65 0.55
C ASP A 170 16.15 15.75 0.33
N GLY A 171 16.78 15.85 -0.85
CA GLY A 171 17.94 15.03 -1.21
C GLY A 171 17.63 13.53 -1.37
N SER A 172 16.36 13.17 -1.55
CA SER A 172 15.97 11.78 -1.81
C SER A 172 16.56 11.30 -3.13
N PRO A 173 17.15 10.07 -3.19
CA PRO A 173 17.59 9.46 -4.44
C PRO A 173 16.47 9.30 -5.47
N CYS A 174 15.21 9.47 -5.03
CA CYS A 174 14.04 9.42 -5.89
C CYS A 174 13.70 10.76 -6.57
N GLU A 175 14.43 11.84 -6.30
CA GLU A 175 14.13 13.19 -6.80
C GLU A 175 14.07 13.25 -8.34
N ASN A 176 14.95 12.53 -9.00
CA ASN A 176 15.08 12.50 -10.47
C ASN A 176 14.38 11.30 -11.12
N VAL A 177 13.64 10.49 -10.36
CA VAL A 177 12.92 9.32 -10.92
C VAL A 177 11.68 9.80 -11.65
N ARG A 178 11.84 10.08 -12.95
CA ARG A 178 10.78 10.49 -13.88
C ARG A 178 10.90 9.71 -15.17
N TRP A 179 9.79 9.11 -15.60
CA TRP A 179 9.71 8.29 -16.79
C TRP A 179 8.54 8.68 -17.68
N ARG A 180 8.74 8.74 -18.98
CA ARG A 180 7.63 8.88 -19.93
C ARG A 180 6.86 7.56 -20.01
N LYS A 181 5.54 7.62 -20.16
CA LYS A 181 4.68 6.44 -20.30
C LYS A 181 5.16 5.52 -21.43
N SER A 182 5.49 6.08 -22.59
CA SER A 182 6.00 5.34 -23.74
C SER A 182 7.27 4.55 -23.43
N ALA A 183 8.22 5.14 -22.72
CA ALA A 183 9.45 4.46 -22.34
C ALA A 183 9.20 3.30 -21.35
N LEU A 184 8.25 3.47 -20.42
CA LEU A 184 7.87 2.38 -19.51
C LEU A 184 7.15 1.25 -20.24
N GLU A 185 6.29 1.57 -21.21
CA GLU A 185 5.60 0.59 -22.04
C GLU A 185 6.59 -0.20 -22.90
N GLU A 186 7.61 0.46 -23.46
CA GLU A 186 8.67 -0.18 -24.23
C GLU A 186 9.50 -1.15 -23.38
N ILE A 187 9.89 -0.75 -22.15
CA ILE A 187 10.59 -1.62 -21.20
C ILE A 187 9.75 -2.86 -20.85
N VAL A 188 8.45 -2.67 -20.59
CA VAL A 188 7.53 -3.78 -20.29
C VAL A 188 7.40 -4.71 -21.49
N PHE A 189 7.27 -4.15 -22.70
CA PHE A 189 7.18 -4.93 -23.93
C PHE A 189 8.43 -5.79 -24.16
N GLU A 190 9.61 -5.21 -24.01
CA GLU A 190 10.89 -5.94 -24.12
C GLU A 190 11.05 -7.01 -23.02
N ALA A 191 10.61 -6.72 -21.80
CA ALA A 191 10.64 -7.71 -20.72
C ALA A 191 9.70 -8.90 -21.01
N LEU A 192 8.50 -8.63 -21.51
CA LEU A 192 7.54 -9.68 -21.91
C LEU A 192 8.09 -10.51 -23.08
N LYS A 193 8.69 -9.87 -24.06
CA LYS A 193 9.30 -10.55 -25.21
C LYS A 193 10.40 -11.54 -24.76
N ARG A 194 11.29 -11.09 -23.88
CA ARG A 194 12.30 -11.98 -23.27
C ARG A 194 11.69 -13.14 -22.48
N GLN A 195 10.62 -12.89 -21.72
CA GLN A 195 9.94 -13.96 -20.99
C GLN A 195 9.30 -14.99 -21.93
N ILE A 196 8.71 -14.56 -23.03
CA ILE A 196 8.16 -15.46 -24.05
C ILE A 196 9.27 -16.31 -24.66
N GLU A 197 10.43 -15.73 -24.97
CA GLU A 197 11.60 -16.46 -25.49
C GLU A 197 12.07 -17.53 -24.49
N ILE A 198 12.23 -17.18 -23.21
CA ILE A 198 12.63 -18.11 -22.14
C ILE A 198 11.63 -19.27 -22.03
N VAL A 199 10.34 -18.96 -21.90
CA VAL A 199 9.28 -19.98 -21.78
C VAL A 199 9.20 -20.86 -23.03
N SER A 200 9.42 -20.30 -24.22
CA SER A 200 9.43 -21.09 -25.47
C SER A 200 10.62 -22.06 -25.50
N VAL A 201 11.81 -21.63 -25.10
CA VAL A 201 13.01 -22.48 -25.00
C VAL A 201 12.80 -23.60 -23.98
N GLU A 202 12.29 -23.27 -22.79
CA GLU A 202 12.00 -24.26 -21.75
C GLU A 202 10.93 -25.27 -22.20
N SER A 203 9.88 -24.82 -22.86
CA SER A 203 8.81 -25.69 -23.37
C SER A 203 9.34 -26.66 -24.45
N VAL A 204 10.26 -26.23 -25.31
CA VAL A 204 10.93 -27.08 -26.30
C VAL A 204 11.84 -28.10 -25.62
N ALA A 205 12.59 -27.68 -24.58
CA ALA A 205 13.44 -28.57 -23.82
C ALA A 205 12.63 -29.67 -23.11
N VAL A 206 11.53 -29.30 -22.46
CA VAL A 206 10.60 -30.24 -21.78
C VAL A 206 9.99 -31.21 -22.79
N ARG A 207 9.59 -30.75 -23.97
CA ARG A 207 9.05 -31.63 -25.03
C ARG A 207 10.09 -32.63 -25.55
N LYS A 208 11.37 -32.20 -25.72
CA LYS A 208 12.45 -33.08 -26.14
C LYS A 208 12.73 -34.17 -25.10
N THR A 209 12.78 -33.82 -23.82
CA THR A 209 12.98 -34.78 -22.73
C THR A 209 11.80 -35.74 -22.56
N ALA A 210 10.56 -35.28 -22.72
CA ALA A 210 9.38 -36.13 -22.69
C ALA A 210 9.35 -37.13 -23.86
N LYS A 211 9.71 -36.67 -25.07
CA LYS A 211 9.83 -37.53 -26.25
C LYS A 211 10.87 -38.62 -26.09
N SER A 212 12.08 -38.25 -25.59
CA SER A 212 13.17 -39.23 -25.37
C SER A 212 12.80 -40.27 -24.28
N LYS A 213 12.04 -39.84 -23.24
CA LYS A 213 11.54 -40.72 -22.20
C LYS A 213 10.45 -41.66 -22.72
N GLY A 214 9.58 -41.20 -23.63
CA GLY A 214 8.57 -42.00 -24.32
C GLY A 214 9.21 -43.10 -25.18
N GLU A 215 10.21 -42.73 -26.02
CA GLU A 215 10.93 -43.70 -26.85
C GLU A 215 11.71 -44.74 -26.03
N SER A 216 12.24 -44.37 -24.87
CA SER A 216 12.86 -45.30 -23.93
C SER A 216 11.88 -46.30 -23.33
N LEU A 217 10.69 -45.85 -22.93
CA LEU A 217 9.64 -46.70 -22.39
C LEU A 217 9.05 -47.63 -23.42
N GLU A 218 8.92 -47.21 -24.67
CA GLU A 218 8.47 -48.09 -25.78
C GLU A 218 9.48 -49.21 -26.04
N ARG A 219 10.77 -48.92 -26.04
CA ARG A 219 11.83 -49.94 -26.17
C ARG A 219 11.78 -50.96 -25.02
N GLN A 220 11.60 -50.48 -23.77
CA GLN A 220 11.46 -51.38 -22.63
C GLN A 220 10.19 -52.28 -22.74
N LEU A 221 9.09 -51.74 -23.23
CA LEU A 221 7.84 -52.50 -23.46
C LEU A 221 8.03 -53.59 -24.53
N VAL A 222 8.73 -53.29 -25.61
CA VAL A 222 9.04 -54.25 -26.64
C VAL A 222 9.92 -55.38 -26.10
N LEU A 223 10.95 -55.08 -25.31
CA LEU A 223 11.81 -56.07 -24.66
C LEU A 223 11.03 -56.95 -23.67
N LEU A 224 10.18 -56.38 -22.84
CA LEU A 224 9.37 -57.14 -21.91
C LEU A 224 8.35 -58.05 -22.61
N LYS A 225 7.75 -57.62 -23.72
CA LYS A 225 6.89 -58.48 -24.54
C LYS A 225 7.64 -59.65 -25.15
N ALA A 226 8.83 -59.39 -25.68
CA ALA A 226 9.68 -60.46 -26.23
C ALA A 226 10.07 -61.50 -25.18
N GLN A 227 10.38 -61.05 -23.94
CA GLN A 227 10.69 -61.94 -22.82
C GLN A 227 9.43 -62.76 -22.41
N TYR A 228 8.27 -62.14 -22.35
CA TYR A 228 7.02 -62.83 -22.05
C TYR A 228 6.70 -63.92 -23.08
N ASP A 229 6.81 -63.60 -24.40
CA ASP A 229 6.60 -64.53 -25.48
C ASP A 229 7.62 -65.67 -25.52
N ALA A 230 8.85 -65.44 -25.01
CA ALA A 230 9.87 -66.48 -24.87
C ALA A 230 9.51 -67.47 -23.73
N CYS A 231 9.10 -66.90 -22.55
CA CYS A 231 8.67 -67.72 -21.40
C CYS A 231 7.42 -68.56 -21.70
N ASP A 232 6.52 -68.07 -22.54
CA ASP A 232 5.31 -68.80 -22.93
C ASP A 232 5.58 -69.96 -23.88
N ARG A 233 6.69 -69.85 -24.68
CA ARG A 233 7.17 -70.93 -25.59
C ARG A 233 7.89 -72.05 -24.86
N GLU A 234 8.45 -71.80 -23.67
CA GLU A 234 9.15 -72.82 -22.87
C GLU A 234 8.18 -73.64 -22.00
N LYS A 235 6.91 -73.30 -22.00
CA LYS A 235 5.86 -74.02 -21.20
C LYS A 235 5.11 -75.09 -21.95
N PHE A 236 5.44 -75.30 -23.23
CA PHE A 236 4.93 -76.40 -24.07
C PHE A 236 6.14 -77.20 -24.61
#